data_e16a11d68bf3220e341ed164c9405498
#
_entry.id   e16a11d68bf3220e341ed164c9405498
#
_cell.length_a   1.000
_cell.length_b   1.000
_cell.length_c   1.000
_cell.angle_alpha   90.00
_cell.angle_beta   90.00
_cell.angle_gamma   90.00
#
_symmetry.space_group_name_H-M   'P 1'
#
loop_
_entity.id
_entity.type
_entity.pdbx_description
1 polymer ?
#
loop_
_entity_poly.entity_id
_entity_poly.type
_entity_poly.pdbx_seq_one_letter_code
_entity_poly.pdbx_strand_id
1 'polypeptide(L)' 'MLLLIGLNWKNLSMKINLWYCETMNQWRWTLVDDHRPVIKMESGQQPDLRVAMNDIANTVEYMLSHQ' A
#
# COMPACT_ATOMS: atom_id res chain seq x y z
N MET A 1 -16.10 0.22 0.81
CA MET A 1 -15.38 0.69 2.00
C MET A 1 -13.95 1.05 1.64
N LEU A 2 -13.52 2.20 2.05
CA LEU A 2 -12.17 2.71 1.75
C LEU A 2 -11.44 3.00 3.05
N LEU A 3 -10.24 2.44 3.20
CA LEU A 3 -9.34 2.77 4.29
C LEU A 3 -8.16 3.53 3.70
N LEU A 4 -7.85 4.69 4.29
CA LEU A 4 -6.73 5.51 3.87
C LEU A 4 -5.75 5.61 5.03
N ILE A 5 -4.52 5.15 4.81
CA ILE A 5 -3.49 5.13 5.84
C ILE A 5 -2.30 5.94 5.36
N GLY A 6 -1.89 6.92 6.15
CA GLY A 6 -0.69 7.70 5.86
C GLY A 6 0.43 7.32 6.81
N LEU A 7 1.60 7.06 6.25
CA LEU A 7 2.80 6.78 7.02
C LEU A 7 3.82 7.88 6.74
N ASN A 8 4.32 8.49 7.79
CA ASN A 8 5.31 9.56 7.67
C ASN A 8 6.34 9.38 8.76
N TRP A 9 7.53 8.88 8.38
CA TRP A 9 8.58 8.56 9.32
C TRP A 9 9.94 8.84 8.70
N LYS A 10 10.79 9.56 9.44
CA LYS A 10 12.15 9.89 8.99
C LYS A 10 12.19 10.46 7.58
N ASN A 11 11.33 11.41 7.30
CA ASN A 11 11.22 12.07 5.99
C ASN A 11 10.67 11.17 4.89
N LEU A 12 10.16 10.01 5.24
CA LEU A 12 9.46 9.14 4.31
C LEU A 12 7.99 9.55 4.27
N SER A 13 7.42 9.55 3.09
CA SER A 13 6.02 9.85 2.90
C SER A 13 5.36 8.74 2.10
N MET A 14 4.68 7.85 2.78
CA MET A 14 3.97 6.75 2.15
C MET A 14 2.49 6.91 2.38
N LYS A 15 1.72 6.62 1.34
CA LYS A 15 0.26 6.63 1.41
C LYS A 15 -0.26 5.28 0.95
N ILE A 16 -1.13 4.71 1.76
CA ILE A 16 -1.72 3.41 1.49
C ILE A 16 -3.23 3.59 1.37
N ASN A 17 -3.78 3.15 0.24
CA ASN A 17 -5.22 3.07 0.04
C ASN A 17 -5.60 1.60 0.03
N LEU A 18 -6.62 1.24 0.79
CA LEU A 18 -7.12 -0.12 0.85
C LEU A 18 -8.65 -0.07 0.81
N TRP A 19 -9.23 -0.82 -0.11
CA TRP A 19 -10.70 -0.84 -0.25
C TRP A 19 -11.16 -2.19 -0.75
N TYR A 20 -12.43 -2.48 -0.49
CA TYR A 20 -13.05 -3.70 -1.01
C TYR A 20 -13.76 -3.40 -2.32
N CYS A 21 -13.42 -4.16 -3.35
CA CYS A 21 -14.03 -4.04 -4.67
C CYS A 21 -15.14 -5.07 -4.80
N GLU A 22 -16.40 -4.61 -4.75
CA GLU A 22 -17.55 -5.51 -4.78
C GLU A 22 -17.68 -6.26 -6.10
N THR A 23 -17.38 -5.59 -7.21
CA THR A 23 -17.47 -6.22 -8.53
C THR A 23 -16.48 -7.37 -8.70
N MET A 24 -15.33 -7.27 -8.07
CA MET A 24 -14.27 -8.29 -8.19
C MET A 24 -14.25 -9.23 -7.00
N ASN A 25 -15.02 -8.92 -5.94
CA ASN A 25 -15.01 -9.67 -4.68
C ASN A 25 -13.60 -9.78 -4.12
N GLN A 26 -12.85 -8.69 -4.17
CA GLN A 26 -11.46 -8.67 -3.73
C GLN A 26 -11.13 -7.38 -3.00
N TRP A 27 -10.19 -7.47 -2.08
CA TRP A 27 -9.58 -6.30 -1.46
C TRP A 27 -8.48 -5.81 -2.39
N ARG A 28 -8.53 -4.52 -2.69
CA ARG A 28 -7.54 -3.89 -3.56
C ARG A 28 -6.79 -2.84 -2.76
N TRP A 29 -5.52 -2.66 -3.11
CA TRP A 29 -4.69 -1.68 -2.41
C TRP A 29 -3.74 -1.02 -3.38
N THR A 30 -3.37 0.20 -3.03
CA THR A 30 -2.31 0.93 -3.71
C THR A 30 -1.40 1.54 -2.66
N LEU A 31 -0.13 1.60 -2.98
CA LEU A 31 0.90 2.16 -2.12
C LEU A 31 1.71 3.16 -2.93
N VAL A 32 1.83 4.38 -2.41
CA VAL A 32 2.61 5.42 -3.06
C VAL A 32 3.69 5.87 -2.09
N ASP A 33 4.93 5.81 -2.52
CA ASP A 33 6.08 6.35 -1.78
C ASP A 33 6.55 7.59 -2.51
N ASP A 34 6.18 8.75 -1.99
CA ASP A 34 6.54 10.04 -2.56
C ASP A 34 7.85 10.51 -1.93
N HIS A 35 8.94 9.92 -2.36
CA HIS A 35 10.29 10.28 -1.90
C HIS A 35 11.00 11.02 -3.03
N ARG A 36 10.76 12.30 -3.08
CA ARG A 36 11.22 13.12 -4.20
C ARG A 36 12.74 13.12 -4.34
N PRO A 37 13.25 13.14 -5.58
CA PRO A 37 12.50 13.29 -6.84
C PRO A 37 11.91 11.99 -7.38
N VAL A 38 12.06 10.87 -6.68
CA VAL A 38 11.59 9.57 -7.14
C VAL A 38 10.27 9.24 -6.47
N ILE A 39 9.26 8.90 -7.28
CA ILE A 39 7.97 8.45 -6.80
C ILE A 39 7.82 6.99 -7.17
N LYS A 40 7.59 6.14 -6.17
CA LYS A 40 7.39 4.72 -6.37
C LYS A 40 5.94 4.37 -6.05
N MET A 41 5.34 3.53 -6.89
CA MET A 41 3.96 3.10 -6.72
C MET A 41 3.88 1.59 -6.85
N GLU A 42 3.11 1.00 -5.96
CA GLU A 42 2.82 -0.43 -5.99
C GLU A 42 1.33 -0.63 -5.78
N SER A 43 0.82 -1.74 -6.27
CA SER A 43 -0.59 -2.08 -6.10
C SER A 43 -0.76 -3.57 -6.09
N GLY A 44 -1.91 -4.03 -5.58
CA GLY A 44 -2.21 -5.44 -5.56
C GLY A 44 -3.66 -5.68 -5.24
N GLN A 45 -4.04 -6.95 -5.23
CA GLN A 45 -5.40 -7.36 -4.90
C GLN A 45 -5.39 -8.78 -4.36
N GLN A 46 -6.26 -9.03 -3.37
CA GLN A 46 -6.40 -10.32 -2.73
C GLN A 46 -7.85 -10.53 -2.30
N PRO A 47 -8.36 -11.75 -2.36
CA PRO A 47 -9.73 -12.01 -1.92
C PRO A 47 -9.89 -11.91 -0.40
N ASP A 48 -8.82 -12.01 0.36
CA ASP A 48 -8.83 -12.00 1.82
C ASP A 48 -8.15 -10.74 2.32
N LEU A 49 -8.81 -10.03 3.24
CA LEU A 49 -8.29 -8.80 3.81
C LEU A 49 -6.92 -9.02 4.47
N ARG A 50 -6.79 -10.09 5.26
CA ARG A 50 -5.54 -10.36 5.97
C ARG A 50 -4.39 -10.56 4.99
N VAL A 51 -4.62 -11.28 3.91
CA VAL A 51 -3.60 -11.50 2.90
C VAL A 51 -3.25 -10.19 2.21
N ALA A 52 -4.25 -9.37 1.91
CA ALA A 52 -4.00 -8.04 1.32
C ALA A 52 -3.14 -7.19 2.25
N MET A 53 -3.43 -7.19 3.54
CA MET A 53 -2.66 -6.43 4.52
C MET A 53 -1.23 -6.95 4.63
N ASN A 54 -1.04 -8.27 4.56
CA ASN A 54 0.29 -8.86 4.55
C ASN A 54 1.08 -8.42 3.31
N ASP A 55 0.42 -8.37 2.15
CA ASP A 55 1.06 -7.89 0.93
C ASP A 55 1.52 -6.44 1.09
N ILE A 56 0.67 -5.60 1.67
CA ILE A 56 1.01 -4.20 1.92
C ILE A 56 2.22 -4.13 2.85
N ALA A 57 2.20 -4.86 3.95
CA ALA A 57 3.29 -4.84 4.92
C ALA A 57 4.60 -5.28 4.28
N ASN A 58 4.57 -6.36 3.49
CA ASN A 58 5.76 -6.86 2.80
C ASN A 58 6.29 -5.83 1.79
N THR A 59 5.39 -5.15 1.09
CA THR A 59 5.77 -4.14 0.11
C THR A 59 6.41 -2.93 0.80
N VAL A 60 5.84 -2.49 1.92
CA VAL A 60 6.42 -1.39 2.70
C VAL A 60 7.82 -1.76 3.18
N GLU A 61 7.99 -2.95 3.72
CA GLU A 61 9.31 -3.41 4.18
C GLU A 61 10.31 -3.45 3.04
N TYR A 62 9.89 -3.95 1.89
CA TYR A 62 10.74 -3.99 0.71
C TYR A 62 11.17 -2.58 0.30
N MET A 63 10.23 -1.65 0.25
CA MET A 63 10.55 -0.27 -0.14
C MET A 63 11.50 0.39 0.85
N LEU A 64 11.29 0.17 2.15
CA LEU A 64 12.16 0.75 3.17
C LEU A 64 13.57 0.20 3.10
N SER A 65 13.74 -1.08 2.77
CA SER A 65 15.06 -1.69 2.72
C SER A 65 15.81 -1.37 1.42
N HIS A 66 15.16 -0.77 0.44
CA HIS A 66 15.76 -0.45 -0.86
C HIS A 66 15.83 1.06 -1.12
N GLN A 67 15.82 1.84 -0.05
CA GLN A 67 15.96 3.29 -0.17
C GLN A 67 17.39 3.76 0.00
#